data_bb07e1912cfa0663e567dbee3fa93a4d
#
_entry.id   bb07e1912cfa0663e567dbee3fa93a4d
#
_cell.length_a   1.000
_cell.length_b   1.000
_cell.length_c   1.000
_cell.angle_alpha   90.00
_cell.angle_beta   90.00
_cell.angle_gamma   90.00
#
_symmetry.space_group_name_H-M   'P 1'
#
loop_
_entity.id
_entity.type
_entity.pdbx_description
1 polymer ?
#
loop_
_entity_poly.entity_id
_entity_poly.type
_entity_poly.pdbx_seq_one_letter_code
_entity_poly.pdbx_strand_id
1 'polypeptide(L)'
;IETDSNNQVVVPNNVLQMDLNIFQHGKDYDVVRRSDNGISKVYDRKGHTFTFENCSKLFFDMIWMIDFEDLPQPFKDYITARAARIASNRMVNNPQSAKLLEADEAFARAIALEYDAKQADHNIFSDFNYHQDANTTYRPFKVLRRM
;
A
#
# COMPACT_ATOMS: atom_id res chain seq x y z
N ILE A 1 -7.03 12.86 4.38
CA ILE A 1 -7.99 12.79 5.51
C ILE A 1 -8.12 14.18 6.10
N GLU A 2 -9.33 14.57 6.47
CA GLU A 2 -9.61 15.84 7.16
C GLU A 2 -9.47 15.68 8.66
N THR A 3 -9.10 16.78 9.34
CA THR A 3 -9.09 16.84 10.80
C THR A 3 -10.51 16.97 11.34
N ASP A 4 -10.78 16.40 12.50
CA ASP A 4 -12.04 16.55 13.22
C ASP A 4 -12.15 17.92 13.94
N SER A 5 -13.25 18.15 14.64
CA SER A 5 -13.47 19.38 15.43
C SER A 5 -12.42 19.63 16.53
N ASN A 6 -11.66 18.61 16.91
CA ASN A 6 -10.59 18.67 17.89
C ASN A 6 -9.20 18.76 17.23
N ASN A 7 -9.13 19.03 15.93
CA ASN A 7 -7.92 19.01 15.11
C ASN A 7 -7.17 17.68 15.17
N GLN A 8 -7.87 16.56 15.33
CA GLN A 8 -7.33 15.22 15.33
C GLN A 8 -7.70 14.49 14.04
N VAL A 9 -6.90 13.51 13.65
CA VAL A 9 -7.16 12.67 12.48
C VAL A 9 -7.43 11.25 12.91
N VAL A 10 -8.65 10.78 12.68
CA VAL A 10 -9.06 9.40 12.93
C VAL A 10 -8.71 8.54 11.71
N VAL A 11 -8.04 7.42 11.95
CA VAL A 11 -7.65 6.46 10.91
C VAL A 11 -8.74 5.41 10.78
N PRO A 12 -9.32 5.22 9.58
CA PRO A 12 -10.30 4.15 9.34
C PRO A 12 -9.74 2.76 9.65
N ASN A 13 -10.59 1.86 10.15
CA ASN A 13 -10.17 0.52 10.59
C ASN A 13 -9.68 -0.37 9.43
N ASN A 14 -10.12 -0.10 8.22
CA ASN A 14 -9.74 -0.85 7.02
C ASN A 14 -8.43 -0.34 6.36
N VAL A 15 -7.71 0.57 6.98
CA VAL A 15 -6.37 1.00 6.55
C VAL A 15 -5.34 0.03 7.10
N LEU A 16 -4.61 -0.66 6.20
CA LEU A 16 -3.52 -1.57 6.54
C LEU A 16 -2.22 -0.83 6.79
N GLN A 17 -1.90 0.10 5.90
CA GLN A 17 -0.70 0.92 5.97
C GLN A 17 -1.04 2.34 5.58
N MET A 18 -0.37 3.30 6.20
CA MET A 18 -0.46 4.71 5.86
C MET A 18 0.91 5.35 5.97
N ASP A 19 1.21 6.23 5.04
CA ASP A 19 2.42 7.03 5.03
C ASP A 19 2.07 8.48 4.68
N LEU A 20 2.75 9.43 5.29
CA LEU A 20 2.47 10.84 5.03
C LEU A 20 3.07 11.25 3.69
N ASN A 21 2.28 11.92 2.86
CA ASN A 21 2.78 12.45 1.60
C ASN A 21 3.70 13.65 1.86
N ILE A 22 5.01 13.40 1.78
CA ILE A 22 6.08 14.36 2.07
C ILE A 22 6.07 15.54 1.08
N PHE A 23 5.58 15.33 -0.15
CA PHE A 23 5.56 16.39 -1.17
C PHE A 23 4.56 17.50 -0.86
N GLN A 24 3.49 17.19 -0.13
CA GLN A 24 2.46 18.17 0.22
C GLN A 24 2.66 18.76 1.61
N HIS A 25 3.29 18.03 2.53
CA HIS A 25 3.48 18.48 3.92
C HIS A 25 4.94 18.76 4.26
N GLY A 26 5.86 18.54 3.32
CA GLY A 26 7.28 18.68 3.56
C GLY A 26 7.76 17.76 4.71
N LYS A 27 8.69 18.27 5.50
CA LYS A 27 9.20 17.58 6.70
C LYS A 27 8.61 18.14 8.00
N ASP A 28 7.44 18.77 7.93
CA ASP A 28 6.87 19.47 9.08
C ASP A 28 6.37 18.51 10.13
N TYR A 29 5.78 17.39 9.71
CA TYR A 29 5.23 16.35 10.58
C TYR A 29 5.96 15.01 10.40
N ASP A 30 6.09 14.28 11.50
CA ASP A 30 6.53 12.89 11.52
C ASP A 30 5.44 12.04 12.18
N VAL A 31 4.57 11.48 11.36
CA VAL A 31 3.33 10.88 11.82
C VAL A 31 3.39 9.36 11.89
N VAL A 32 2.73 8.82 12.90
CA VAL A 32 2.53 7.38 13.08
C VAL A 32 1.09 7.11 13.50
N ARG A 33 0.63 5.89 13.21
CA ARG A 33 -0.65 5.41 13.71
C ARG A 33 -0.51 5.00 15.18
N ARG A 34 -1.34 5.54 16.05
CA ARG A 34 -1.43 5.17 17.46
C ARG A 34 -2.89 4.96 17.87
N SER A 35 -3.10 4.12 18.86
CA SER A 35 -4.41 3.96 19.49
C SER A 35 -4.53 4.91 20.69
N ASP A 36 -5.61 5.65 20.73
CA ASP A 36 -6.02 6.50 21.85
C ASP A 36 -7.43 6.10 22.26
N ASN A 37 -7.61 5.58 23.48
CA ASN A 37 -8.89 5.07 23.98
C ASN A 37 -9.61 4.08 23.04
N GLY A 38 -8.85 3.20 22.37
CA GLY A 38 -9.38 2.22 21.44
C GLY A 38 -9.67 2.75 20.03
N ILE A 39 -9.52 4.05 19.81
CA ILE A 39 -9.66 4.68 18.48
C ILE A 39 -8.29 4.84 17.86
N SER A 40 -8.16 4.42 16.60
CA SER A 40 -6.93 4.59 15.84
C SER A 40 -6.82 6.03 15.35
N LYS A 41 -5.77 6.74 15.77
CA LYS A 41 -5.53 8.14 15.41
C LYS A 41 -4.13 8.33 14.86
N VAL A 42 -3.94 9.41 14.14
CA VAL A 42 -2.64 9.89 13.72
C VAL A 42 -1.97 10.63 14.89
N TYR A 43 -0.72 10.30 15.14
CA TYR A 43 0.10 10.92 16.18
C TYR A 43 1.36 11.52 15.56
N ASP A 44 1.63 12.78 15.83
CA ASP A 44 2.87 13.42 15.43
C ASP A 44 3.97 13.13 16.46
N ARG A 45 5.02 12.44 16.02
CA ARG A 45 6.18 12.12 16.87
C ARG A 45 7.05 13.35 17.15
N LYS A 46 7.05 14.32 16.24
CA LYS A 46 7.87 15.52 16.36
C LYS A 46 7.25 16.50 17.33
N GLY A 47 5.94 16.72 17.24
CA GLY A 47 5.18 17.58 18.15
C GLY A 47 4.72 16.88 19.43
N HIS A 48 4.88 15.55 19.54
CA HIS A 48 4.38 14.73 20.64
C HIS A 48 2.89 14.92 20.92
N THR A 49 2.08 15.10 19.88
CA THR A 49 0.65 15.41 19.99
C THR A 49 -0.20 14.63 18.99
N PHE A 50 -1.50 14.50 19.28
CA PHE A 50 -2.52 14.03 18.36
C PHE A 50 -3.20 15.19 17.59
N THR A 51 -2.91 16.45 17.94
CA THR A 51 -3.57 17.64 17.38
C THR A 51 -2.69 18.32 16.32
N PHE A 52 -3.34 18.72 15.22
CA PHE A 52 -2.72 19.35 14.05
C PHE A 52 -3.32 20.75 13.86
N GLU A 53 -2.94 21.70 14.72
CA GLU A 53 -3.58 23.03 14.83
C GLU A 53 -3.49 23.87 13.54
N ASN A 54 -2.47 23.67 12.74
CA ASN A 54 -2.22 24.46 11.54
C ASN A 54 -2.59 23.75 10.24
N CYS A 55 -3.28 22.61 10.31
CA CYS A 55 -3.57 21.78 9.15
C CYS A 55 -5.00 21.26 9.18
N SER A 56 -5.82 21.68 8.21
CA SER A 56 -7.20 21.19 8.07
C SER A 56 -7.28 19.85 7.34
N LYS A 57 -6.23 19.49 6.57
CA LYS A 57 -6.15 18.25 5.79
C LYS A 57 -4.74 17.69 5.82
N LEU A 58 -4.62 16.39 6.06
CA LEU A 58 -3.40 15.63 5.88
C LEU A 58 -3.55 14.68 4.69
N PHE A 59 -2.55 14.66 3.83
CA PHE A 59 -2.51 13.79 2.66
C PHE A 59 -1.63 12.57 2.96
N PHE A 60 -2.20 11.40 2.77
CA PHE A 60 -1.56 10.12 3.04
C PHE A 60 -1.60 9.23 1.82
N ASP A 61 -0.53 8.51 1.61
CA ASP A 61 -0.51 7.34 0.75
C ASP A 61 -0.94 6.14 1.61
N MET A 62 -2.05 5.48 1.23
CA MET A 62 -2.70 4.47 2.07
C MET A 62 -2.90 3.17 1.32
N ILE A 63 -2.66 2.06 2.03
CA ILE A 63 -3.05 0.73 1.59
C ILE A 63 -4.32 0.32 2.34
N TRP A 64 -5.37 0.06 1.59
CA TRP A 64 -6.67 -0.32 2.12
C TRP A 64 -6.87 -1.82 2.13
N MET A 65 -7.49 -2.33 3.16
CA MET A 65 -8.05 -3.68 3.16
C MET A 65 -9.40 -3.63 2.45
N ILE A 66 -9.53 -4.45 1.41
CA ILE A 66 -10.77 -4.63 0.65
C ILE A 66 -11.34 -6.00 1.04
N ASP A 67 -12.65 -6.08 1.20
CA ASP A 67 -13.33 -7.33 1.50
C ASP A 67 -13.16 -8.32 0.35
N PHE A 68 -13.10 -9.62 0.68
CA PHE A 68 -12.84 -10.67 -0.32
C PHE A 68 -13.88 -10.65 -1.47
N GLU A 69 -15.12 -10.32 -1.15
CA GLU A 69 -16.22 -10.28 -2.11
C GLU A 69 -16.04 -9.15 -3.15
N ASP A 70 -15.39 -8.07 -2.79
CA ASP A 70 -15.16 -6.89 -3.64
C ASP A 70 -13.84 -6.98 -4.44
N LEU A 71 -13.00 -7.99 -4.18
CA LEU A 71 -11.76 -8.16 -4.91
C LEU A 71 -12.01 -8.56 -6.37
N PRO A 72 -11.18 -8.09 -7.32
CA PRO A 72 -11.14 -8.62 -8.68
C PRO A 72 -10.86 -10.13 -8.71
N GLN A 73 -11.43 -10.83 -9.68
CA GLN A 73 -11.36 -12.29 -9.78
C GLN A 73 -9.93 -12.87 -9.73
N PRO A 74 -8.92 -12.30 -10.40
CA PRO A 74 -7.54 -12.81 -10.32
C PRO A 74 -6.97 -12.88 -8.91
N PHE A 75 -7.32 -11.92 -8.05
CA PHE A 75 -6.87 -11.93 -6.65
C PHE A 75 -7.63 -12.98 -5.84
N LYS A 76 -8.93 -13.17 -6.09
CA LYS A 76 -9.73 -14.24 -5.46
C LYS A 76 -9.15 -15.61 -5.79
N ASP A 77 -8.80 -15.84 -7.04
CA ASP A 77 -8.23 -17.10 -7.51
C ASP A 77 -6.86 -17.37 -6.85
N TYR A 78 -6.01 -16.36 -6.77
CA TYR A 78 -4.72 -16.47 -6.09
C TYR A 78 -4.88 -16.76 -4.57
N ILE A 79 -5.77 -16.05 -3.89
CA ILE A 79 -6.06 -16.28 -2.45
C ILE A 79 -6.57 -17.70 -2.25
N THR A 80 -7.47 -18.18 -3.10
CA THR A 80 -8.06 -19.51 -3.03
C THR A 80 -7.00 -20.59 -3.26
N ALA A 81 -6.17 -20.46 -4.31
CA ALA A 81 -5.08 -21.40 -4.59
C ALA A 81 -4.07 -21.47 -3.44
N ARG A 82 -3.69 -20.32 -2.87
CA ARG A 82 -2.79 -20.24 -1.73
C ARG A 82 -3.39 -20.88 -0.48
N ALA A 83 -4.66 -20.63 -0.19
CA ALA A 83 -5.37 -21.22 0.94
C ALA A 83 -5.47 -22.75 0.80
N ALA A 84 -5.79 -23.24 -0.40
CA ALA A 84 -5.87 -24.66 -0.71
C ALA A 84 -4.52 -25.37 -0.49
N ARG A 85 -3.41 -24.78 -0.96
CA ARG A 85 -2.06 -25.32 -0.73
C ARG A 85 -1.72 -25.40 0.77
N ILE A 86 -1.97 -24.30 1.51
CA ILE A 86 -1.69 -24.27 2.96
C ILE A 86 -2.54 -25.32 3.71
N ALA A 87 -3.83 -25.43 3.39
CA ALA A 87 -4.73 -26.39 4.00
C ALA A 87 -4.31 -27.83 3.68
N SER A 88 -4.01 -28.14 2.42
CA SER A 88 -3.56 -29.46 1.99
C SER A 88 -2.27 -29.87 2.70
N ASN A 89 -1.29 -28.99 2.79
CA ASN A 89 -0.02 -29.27 3.47
C ASN A 89 -0.22 -29.56 4.97
N ARG A 90 -1.18 -28.89 5.62
CA ARG A 90 -1.46 -29.07 7.05
C ARG A 90 -2.31 -30.31 7.36
N MET A 91 -3.22 -30.68 6.44
CA MET A 91 -4.21 -31.74 6.70
C MET A 91 -3.83 -33.07 6.07
N VAL A 92 -3.28 -33.05 4.85
CA VAL A 92 -3.08 -34.28 4.05
C VAL A 92 -1.62 -34.71 4.01
N ASN A 93 -0.70 -33.76 4.04
CA ASN A 93 0.76 -33.96 4.00
C ASN A 93 1.23 -34.90 2.85
N ASN A 94 0.63 -34.75 1.66
CA ASN A 94 0.98 -35.52 0.47
C ASN A 94 1.92 -34.73 -0.42
N PRO A 95 3.18 -35.18 -0.66
CA PRO A 95 4.17 -34.43 -1.45
C PRO A 95 3.78 -34.23 -2.92
N GLN A 96 3.01 -35.15 -3.50
CA GLN A 96 2.57 -35.04 -4.89
C GLN A 96 1.50 -33.95 -5.05
N SER A 97 0.50 -33.95 -4.15
CA SER A 97 -0.52 -32.91 -4.12
C SER A 97 0.08 -31.53 -3.83
N ALA A 98 1.07 -31.47 -2.94
CA ALA A 98 1.76 -30.23 -2.60
C ALA A 98 2.42 -29.58 -3.81
N LYS A 99 3.10 -30.36 -4.67
CA LYS A 99 3.74 -29.84 -5.89
C LYS A 99 2.74 -29.34 -6.92
N LEU A 100 1.61 -30.02 -7.10
CA LEU A 100 0.55 -29.57 -8.00
C LEU A 100 -0.06 -28.25 -7.54
N LEU A 101 -0.41 -28.17 -6.25
CA LEU A 101 -0.98 -26.94 -5.67
C LEU A 101 0.02 -25.76 -5.64
N GLU A 102 1.32 -26.06 -5.55
CA GLU A 102 2.37 -25.05 -5.69
C GLU A 102 2.43 -24.47 -7.11
N ALA A 103 2.30 -25.32 -8.11
CA ALA A 103 2.23 -24.90 -9.50
C ALA A 103 0.97 -24.07 -9.79
N ASP A 104 -0.19 -24.48 -9.28
CA ASP A 104 -1.45 -23.76 -9.40
C ASP A 104 -1.37 -22.39 -8.71
N GLU A 105 -0.80 -22.31 -7.50
CA GLU A 105 -0.58 -21.04 -6.80
C GLU A 105 0.36 -20.12 -7.59
N ALA A 106 1.46 -20.65 -8.13
CA ALA A 106 2.41 -19.87 -8.92
C ALA A 106 1.75 -19.29 -10.18
N PHE A 107 0.92 -20.07 -10.85
CA PHE A 107 0.17 -19.62 -12.02
C PHE A 107 -0.86 -18.55 -11.67
N ALA A 108 -1.68 -18.78 -10.63
CA ALA A 108 -2.66 -17.80 -10.16
C ALA A 108 -1.99 -16.48 -9.71
N ARG A 109 -0.83 -16.58 -9.05
CA ARG A 109 -0.03 -15.41 -8.67
C ARG A 109 0.44 -14.62 -9.88
N ALA A 110 0.92 -15.30 -10.92
CA ALA A 110 1.38 -14.62 -12.13
C ALA A 110 0.24 -13.83 -12.80
N ILE A 111 -0.95 -14.42 -12.88
CA ILE A 111 -2.15 -13.75 -13.43
C ILE A 111 -2.54 -12.54 -12.57
N ALA A 112 -2.53 -12.68 -11.24
CA ALA A 112 -2.84 -11.56 -10.34
C ALA A 112 -1.86 -10.40 -10.49
N LEU A 113 -0.56 -10.68 -10.60
CA LEU A 113 0.47 -9.67 -10.84
C LEU A 113 0.34 -9.00 -12.22
N GLU A 114 0.02 -9.78 -13.25
CA GLU A 114 -0.24 -9.24 -14.59
C GLU A 114 -1.45 -8.30 -14.58
N TYR A 115 -2.52 -8.70 -13.88
CA TYR A 115 -3.70 -7.86 -13.72
C TYR A 115 -3.38 -6.55 -13.01
N ASP A 116 -2.63 -6.61 -11.90
CA ASP A 116 -2.20 -5.44 -11.13
C ASP A 116 -1.33 -4.50 -11.98
N ALA A 117 -0.37 -5.03 -12.69
CA ALA A 117 0.49 -4.26 -13.58
C ALA A 117 -0.28 -3.56 -14.71
N LYS A 118 -1.32 -4.23 -15.26
CA LYS A 118 -2.20 -3.63 -16.28
C LYS A 118 -3.11 -2.54 -15.70
N GLN A 119 -3.61 -2.72 -14.49
CA GLN A 119 -4.44 -1.73 -13.81
C GLN A 119 -3.66 -0.47 -13.41
N ALA A 120 -2.43 -0.62 -13.00
CA ALA A 120 -1.58 0.48 -12.58
C ALA A 120 -1.12 1.37 -13.74
N ASP A 121 -1.35 0.94 -15.01
CA ASP A 121 -1.02 1.67 -16.25
C ASP A 121 0.42 2.24 -16.23
N HIS A 122 1.34 1.45 -15.64
CA HIS A 122 2.74 1.82 -15.53
C HIS A 122 3.38 1.92 -16.90
N ASN A 123 3.48 3.13 -17.40
CA ASN A 123 4.21 3.44 -18.62
C ASN A 123 5.56 4.05 -18.26
N ILE A 124 6.65 3.37 -18.61
CA ILE A 124 8.03 3.85 -18.40
C ILE A 124 8.24 5.27 -18.98
N PHE A 125 7.43 5.66 -19.99
CA PHE A 125 7.54 6.96 -20.66
C PHE A 125 6.59 8.03 -20.12
N SER A 126 5.48 7.66 -19.46
CA SER A 126 4.47 8.62 -18.97
C SER A 126 4.63 9.03 -17.51
N ASP A 127 5.47 8.35 -16.76
CA ASP A 127 5.73 8.61 -15.33
C ASP A 127 6.51 9.92 -15.07
N PHE A 128 6.61 10.74 -16.11
CA PHE A 128 7.32 12.03 -16.06
C PHE A 128 6.65 13.11 -15.23
N ASN A 129 5.36 12.96 -14.89
CA ASN A 129 4.60 14.05 -14.31
C ASN A 129 4.18 13.86 -12.84
N TYR A 130 4.19 12.64 -12.29
CA TYR A 130 3.68 12.38 -10.95
C TYR A 130 4.73 12.11 -9.87
N HIS A 131 5.92 11.64 -10.24
CA HIS A 131 7.00 11.38 -9.28
C HIS A 131 8.30 12.02 -9.78
N GLN A 132 8.44 13.33 -9.57
CA GLN A 132 9.66 14.04 -9.97
C GLN A 132 10.92 13.51 -9.28
N ASP A 133 10.82 12.80 -8.16
CA ASP A 133 11.98 12.38 -7.38
C ASP A 133 12.38 10.90 -7.54
N ALA A 134 11.46 9.98 -7.80
CA ALA A 134 11.80 8.57 -7.98
C ALA A 134 12.61 8.29 -9.27
N ASN A 135 12.35 9.08 -10.33
CA ASN A 135 13.05 8.96 -11.62
C ASN A 135 14.28 9.87 -11.77
N THR A 136 14.62 10.67 -10.78
CA THR A 136 15.83 11.54 -10.87
C THR A 136 17.13 10.75 -10.84
N THR A 137 17.10 9.53 -10.29
CA THR A 137 18.30 8.67 -10.17
C THR A 137 18.70 8.03 -11.48
N TYR A 138 17.80 7.88 -12.45
CA TYR A 138 18.07 7.24 -13.75
C TYR A 138 17.76 8.11 -14.96
N ARG A 139 18.26 9.34 -14.96
CA ARG A 139 18.23 10.21 -16.16
C ARG A 139 19.64 10.41 -16.70
N PRO A 140 20.12 9.55 -17.59
CA PRO A 140 21.46 9.69 -18.18
C PRO A 140 21.65 11.02 -18.92
N PHE A 141 20.56 11.64 -19.42
CA PHE A 141 20.59 12.94 -20.09
C PHE A 141 20.68 14.17 -19.17
N LYS A 142 20.41 14.04 -17.86
CA LYS A 142 20.63 15.16 -16.92
C LYS A 142 22.10 15.44 -16.67
N VAL A 143 22.96 14.43 -16.82
CA VAL A 143 24.41 14.54 -16.66
C VAL A 143 25.03 15.38 -17.80
N LEU A 144 24.45 15.29 -19.00
CA LEU A 144 24.92 16.04 -20.19
C LEU A 144 24.48 17.51 -20.20
N ARG A 145 23.56 17.92 -19.30
CA ARG A 145 23.06 19.30 -19.23
C ARG A 145 23.88 20.20 -18.28
N ARG A 146 24.96 19.69 -17.72
CA ARG A 146 25.89 20.41 -16.84
C ARG A 146 27.20 20.80 -17.52
N MET A 147 27.22 20.80 -18.86
CA MET A 147 28.31 21.44 -19.64
C MET A 147 27.80 22.71 -20.28
#